data_dcaa27142051000f4ef7797614812989
#
_entry.id   dcaa27142051000f4ef7797614812989
#
_cell.length_a   1.000
_cell.length_b   1.000
_cell.length_c   1.000
_cell.angle_alpha   90.00
_cell.angle_beta   90.00
_cell.angle_gamma   90.00
#
_symmetry.space_group_name_H-M   'P 1'
#
loop_
_entity.id
_entity.type
_entity.pdbx_description
1 polymer ?
#
loop_
_entity_poly.entity_id
_entity_poly.type
_entity_poly.pdbx_seq_one_letter_code
_entity_poly.pdbx_strand_id
1 'polypeptide(L)'
;DAKTYFNSVVVGGAGGKVGVAGNVNVAEIGNHNRALVDASTIAGYGSMTVAAKDVTRLGKRLKDDGTEEDFAVALGAGGVGLYNGTGASVLVSDIANDTTAKIGNSSVDVAKKLSLTADSDSSILSYVFAAGLGAYSGVAGSVAVNTIDNTTEAFITEDEGKTTEINQNMSNASQDVKIAASADAAIENLLGSAAVGLGSGGASVDVSTIDGRTSAGTIGSLALSAGRNIDITADSVRDISVEGIAGSGGAGTLSGAISVIRVGSNYTADMQEQTAGVLETGNAEIARNNEYQDSLNINGLPTDIDLSEFDRDVNKEFSTSVSKDVGTSAYVGLGATVKAGGNIAVAATDDVHTRNLTGEMAAGGVSAGASVGITDIRNAAKAYIAGNTLVASGKDFSLSALTKTDVDSKSMGGVIATMFAAGGSVVHVNADSHAQAYVGNGAVVNAGNVTMEAE
;
A
#
# COMPACT_ATOMS: atom_id res chain seq x y z
N ASP A 1 0.85 -19.14 11.51
CA ASP A 1 0.04 -17.91 11.53
C ASP A 1 0.68 -16.90 12.44
N ALA A 2 0.92 -15.68 11.94
CA ALA A 2 1.27 -14.54 12.76
C ALA A 2 0.12 -13.54 12.78
N LYS A 3 -0.08 -12.91 13.94
CA LYS A 3 -1.06 -11.81 14.09
C LYS A 3 -0.42 -10.71 14.91
N THR A 4 -0.27 -9.55 14.28
CA THR A 4 0.34 -8.36 14.88
C THR A 4 -0.69 -7.23 14.94
N TYR A 5 -0.97 -6.75 16.14
CA TYR A 5 -1.85 -5.61 16.37
C TYR A 5 -1.07 -4.53 17.11
N PHE A 6 -1.01 -3.34 16.54
CA PHE A 6 -0.31 -2.22 17.12
C PHE A 6 -1.18 -0.98 17.16
N ASN A 7 -1.23 -0.33 18.31
CA ASN A 7 -1.95 0.91 18.53
C ASN A 7 -1.07 1.92 19.26
N SER A 8 -1.12 3.16 18.85
CA SER A 8 -0.39 4.24 19.50
C SER A 8 -1.22 5.52 19.47
N VAL A 9 -1.37 6.16 20.62
CA VAL A 9 -2.02 7.45 20.73
C VAL A 9 -1.05 8.43 21.38
N VAL A 10 -0.71 9.47 20.64
CA VAL A 10 0.19 10.54 21.12
C VAL A 10 -0.56 11.87 21.05
N VAL A 11 -0.80 12.49 22.18
CA VAL A 11 -1.48 13.78 22.27
C VAL A 11 -0.63 14.75 23.07
N GLY A 12 -0.39 15.92 22.52
CA GLY A 12 0.36 17.00 23.16
C GLY A 12 -0.41 18.31 23.11
N GLY A 13 -0.30 19.07 24.16
CA GLY A 13 -0.88 20.39 24.27
C GLY A 13 0.04 21.37 24.98
N ALA A 14 0.06 22.60 24.51
CA ALA A 14 0.80 23.70 25.16
C ALA A 14 -0.08 24.93 25.26
N GLY A 15 -0.04 25.58 26.42
CA GLY A 15 -0.80 26.81 26.67
C GLY A 15 0.05 27.88 27.36
N GLY A 16 -0.23 29.16 27.09
CA GLY A 16 0.50 30.26 27.69
C GLY A 16 0.39 31.58 26.92
N LYS A 17 1.37 32.47 27.07
CA LYS A 17 1.48 33.64 26.19
C LYS A 17 1.85 33.23 24.76
N VAL A 18 2.73 32.24 24.66
CA VAL A 18 3.08 31.51 23.44
C VAL A 18 2.90 30.02 23.76
N GLY A 19 2.12 29.31 22.96
CA GLY A 19 1.88 27.87 23.10
C GLY A 19 2.43 27.13 21.87
N VAL A 20 3.40 26.24 22.08
CA VAL A 20 3.94 25.40 21.00
C VAL A 20 3.82 23.94 21.41
N ALA A 21 3.13 23.15 20.61
CA ALA A 21 2.99 21.70 20.81
C ALA A 21 3.43 20.96 19.54
N GLY A 22 4.20 19.89 19.71
CA GLY A 22 4.65 19.04 18.63
C GLY A 22 4.60 17.57 19.04
N ASN A 23 4.17 16.71 18.11
CA ASN A 23 4.13 15.28 18.32
C ASN A 23 4.69 14.55 17.11
N VAL A 24 5.43 13.48 17.37
CA VAL A 24 5.93 12.55 16.34
C VAL A 24 5.58 11.14 16.77
N ASN A 25 5.09 10.36 15.86
CA ASN A 25 4.85 8.93 16.05
C ASN A 25 5.43 8.17 14.84
N VAL A 26 6.27 7.17 15.12
CA VAL A 26 6.85 6.30 14.10
C VAL A 26 6.50 4.86 14.48
N ALA A 27 5.92 4.12 13.55
CA ALA A 27 5.57 2.71 13.72
C ALA A 27 6.08 1.91 12.51
N GLU A 28 7.01 1.00 12.75
CA GLU A 28 7.57 0.10 11.75
C GLU A 28 7.26 -1.34 12.16
N ILE A 29 6.69 -2.13 11.25
CA ILE A 29 6.37 -3.54 11.47
C ILE A 29 6.88 -4.36 10.30
N GLY A 30 7.69 -5.37 10.60
CA GLY A 30 8.17 -6.34 9.62
C GLY A 30 7.97 -7.77 10.14
N ASN A 31 7.14 -8.54 9.47
CA ASN A 31 6.90 -9.94 9.79
C ASN A 31 7.48 -10.86 8.70
N HIS A 32 8.07 -11.98 9.13
CA HIS A 32 8.56 -13.01 8.22
C HIS A 32 7.91 -14.34 8.56
N ASN A 33 6.88 -14.71 7.81
CA ASN A 33 6.11 -15.92 8.01
C ASN A 33 6.42 -16.96 6.93
N ARG A 34 6.97 -18.09 7.32
CA ARG A 34 7.40 -19.11 6.36
C ARG A 34 6.88 -20.49 6.72
N ALA A 35 6.24 -21.16 5.76
CA ALA A 35 5.88 -22.56 5.81
C ALA A 35 6.65 -23.31 4.72
N LEU A 36 7.61 -24.16 5.12
CA LEU A 36 8.58 -24.75 4.19
C LEU A 36 8.57 -26.27 4.29
N VAL A 37 8.59 -26.92 3.13
CA VAL A 37 8.96 -28.32 2.97
C VAL A 37 10.13 -28.36 2.00
N ASP A 38 11.28 -28.82 2.43
CA ASP A 38 12.47 -28.85 1.61
C ASP A 38 13.24 -30.16 1.79
N ALA A 39 13.82 -30.66 0.70
CA ALA A 39 14.65 -31.88 0.65
C ALA A 39 14.00 -33.08 1.37
N SER A 40 12.69 -33.27 1.21
CA SER A 40 11.88 -34.21 1.99
C SER A 40 11.13 -35.21 1.10
N THR A 41 10.86 -36.38 1.65
CA THR A 41 9.95 -37.36 1.03
C THR A 41 8.73 -37.53 1.92
N ILE A 42 7.54 -37.22 1.40
CA ILE A 42 6.27 -37.28 2.12
C ILE A 42 5.30 -38.15 1.32
N ALA A 43 4.74 -39.15 1.99
CA ALA A 43 3.66 -39.97 1.43
C ALA A 43 2.48 -40.00 2.42
N GLY A 44 1.27 -39.63 1.96
CA GLY A 44 0.08 -39.52 2.80
C GLY A 44 -1.19 -40.01 2.13
N TYR A 45 -2.02 -40.76 2.86
CA TYR A 45 -3.34 -41.24 2.38
C TYR A 45 -4.45 -40.18 2.52
N GLY A 46 -4.16 -39.02 3.08
CA GLY A 46 -5.07 -37.92 3.30
C GLY A 46 -4.75 -36.70 2.44
N SER A 47 -5.00 -35.54 3.00
CA SER A 47 -4.64 -34.23 2.46
C SER A 47 -3.43 -33.66 3.19
N MET A 48 -2.67 -32.83 2.48
CA MET A 48 -1.57 -32.07 3.05
C MET A 48 -1.82 -30.57 2.84
N THR A 49 -1.53 -29.78 3.86
CA THR A 49 -1.57 -28.32 3.79
C THR A 49 -0.23 -27.75 4.25
N VAL A 50 0.32 -26.87 3.44
CA VAL A 50 1.47 -26.02 3.76
C VAL A 50 0.99 -24.58 3.66
N ALA A 51 0.85 -23.91 4.81
CA ALA A 51 0.22 -22.60 4.85
C ALA A 51 1.04 -21.60 5.67
N ALA A 52 1.35 -20.47 5.08
CA ALA A 52 1.86 -19.29 5.76
C ALA A 52 0.76 -18.23 5.80
N LYS A 53 0.53 -17.63 6.96
CA LYS A 53 -0.48 -16.59 7.13
C LYS A 53 0.04 -15.47 8.00
N ASP A 54 -0.13 -14.24 7.51
CA ASP A 54 0.14 -13.01 8.24
C ASP A 54 -1.13 -12.16 8.36
N VAL A 55 -1.34 -11.58 9.54
CA VAL A 55 -2.35 -10.54 9.77
C VAL A 55 -1.70 -9.43 10.56
N THR A 56 -1.54 -8.26 9.93
CA THR A 56 -0.91 -7.09 10.54
C THR A 56 -1.87 -5.92 10.55
N ARG A 57 -2.17 -5.41 11.75
CA ARG A 57 -3.12 -4.31 11.94
C ARG A 57 -2.46 -3.17 12.71
N LEU A 58 -2.22 -2.07 12.03
CA LEU A 58 -1.87 -0.79 12.64
C LEU A 58 -3.15 0.04 12.84
N GLY A 59 -3.44 0.42 14.08
CA GLY A 59 -4.64 1.18 14.40
C GLY A 59 -5.89 0.33 14.67
N LYS A 60 -5.75 -0.99 14.81
CA LYS A 60 -6.83 -1.88 15.25
C LYS A 60 -6.42 -2.66 16.48
N ARG A 61 -7.37 -3.02 17.30
CA ARG A 61 -7.19 -3.84 18.51
C ARG A 61 -8.02 -5.12 18.43
N LEU A 62 -7.40 -6.23 18.80
CA LEU A 62 -8.12 -7.49 18.98
C LEU A 62 -8.78 -7.50 20.36
N LYS A 63 -10.09 -7.73 20.41
CA LYS A 63 -10.85 -7.92 21.63
C LYS A 63 -10.75 -9.36 22.17
N ASP A 64 -11.12 -9.55 23.44
CA ASP A 64 -11.12 -10.87 24.09
C ASP A 64 -12.07 -11.87 23.43
N ASP A 65 -13.11 -11.38 22.73
CA ASP A 65 -14.06 -12.20 21.97
C ASP A 65 -13.57 -12.56 20.55
N GLY A 66 -12.36 -12.13 20.18
CA GLY A 66 -11.75 -12.37 18.88
C GLY A 66 -12.21 -11.44 17.77
N THR A 67 -13.03 -10.42 18.06
CA THR A 67 -13.42 -9.39 17.10
C THR A 67 -12.39 -8.26 17.05
N GLU A 68 -12.27 -7.58 15.90
CA GLU A 68 -11.43 -6.42 15.74
C GLU A 68 -12.21 -5.14 16.10
N GLU A 69 -11.51 -4.17 16.69
CA GLU A 69 -12.02 -2.85 17.00
C GLU A 69 -11.10 -1.79 16.45
N ASP A 70 -11.67 -0.82 15.75
CA ASP A 70 -10.95 0.33 15.24
C ASP A 70 -10.52 1.22 16.40
N PHE A 71 -9.22 1.48 16.51
CA PHE A 71 -8.64 2.29 17.56
C PHE A 71 -7.85 3.47 16.99
N ALA A 72 -7.43 3.36 15.75
CA ALA A 72 -6.52 4.21 14.98
C ALA A 72 -5.14 4.45 15.64
N VAL A 73 -4.12 4.66 14.83
CA VAL A 73 -2.91 5.32 15.29
C VAL A 73 -3.21 6.82 15.32
N ALA A 74 -3.41 7.37 16.50
CA ALA A 74 -3.87 8.75 16.63
C ALA A 74 -2.75 9.68 17.09
N LEU A 75 -2.66 10.84 16.44
CA LEU A 75 -1.69 11.87 16.75
C LEU A 75 -2.36 13.23 16.79
N GLY A 76 -2.22 13.96 17.91
CA GLY A 76 -2.83 15.26 18.05
C GLY A 76 -1.93 16.26 18.77
N ALA A 77 -1.63 17.39 18.14
CA ALA A 77 -0.89 18.49 18.75
C ALA A 77 -1.70 19.78 18.77
N GLY A 78 -1.85 20.39 19.95
CA GLY A 78 -2.57 21.65 20.14
C GLY A 78 -1.73 22.72 20.84
N GLY A 79 -1.37 23.78 20.12
CA GLY A 79 -0.76 24.97 20.68
C GLY A 79 -1.77 26.10 20.88
N VAL A 80 -2.01 26.54 22.12
CA VAL A 80 -2.90 27.64 22.45
C VAL A 80 -2.10 28.74 23.12
N GLY A 81 -2.02 29.90 22.49
CA GLY A 81 -1.27 31.06 23.01
C GLY A 81 -2.12 32.30 23.12
N LEU A 82 -1.89 33.10 24.18
CA LEU A 82 -2.50 34.42 24.26
C LEU A 82 -2.06 35.31 23.10
N TYR A 83 -0.84 35.10 22.58
CA TYR A 83 -0.30 35.79 21.43
C TYR A 83 -0.14 34.83 20.25
N ASN A 84 0.62 33.76 20.41
CA ASN A 84 0.92 32.83 19.35
C ASN A 84 0.64 31.40 19.78
N GLY A 85 -0.01 30.61 18.91
CA GLY A 85 -0.30 29.20 19.10
C GLY A 85 0.20 28.38 17.91
N THR A 86 1.03 27.35 18.17
CA THR A 86 1.55 26.48 17.13
C THR A 86 1.34 25.01 17.49
N GLY A 87 0.78 24.22 16.57
CA GLY A 87 0.63 22.78 16.69
C GLY A 87 1.21 22.06 15.48
N ALA A 88 2.02 21.01 15.71
CA ALA A 88 2.54 20.17 14.65
C ALA A 88 2.44 18.68 14.98
N SER A 89 2.02 17.86 14.02
CA SER A 89 1.88 16.41 14.17
C SER A 89 2.52 15.70 12.97
N VAL A 90 3.40 14.73 13.24
CA VAL A 90 4.05 13.91 12.19
C VAL A 90 3.87 12.44 12.51
N LEU A 91 3.24 11.69 11.61
CA LEU A 91 3.05 10.26 11.68
C LEU A 91 3.81 9.58 10.54
N VAL A 92 4.57 8.53 10.88
CA VAL A 92 5.14 7.60 9.91
C VAL A 92 4.72 6.19 10.30
N SER A 93 4.11 5.48 9.38
CA SER A 93 3.67 4.08 9.57
C SER A 93 4.18 3.24 8.41
N ASP A 94 4.91 2.19 8.72
CA ASP A 94 5.47 1.27 7.74
C ASP A 94 5.16 -0.18 8.09
N ILE A 95 4.64 -0.94 7.13
CA ILE A 95 4.43 -2.38 7.22
C ILE A 95 5.17 -3.05 6.06
N ALA A 96 6.14 -3.94 6.38
CA ALA A 96 6.90 -4.69 5.40
C ALA A 96 6.89 -6.19 5.77
N ASN A 97 5.96 -6.95 5.19
CA ASN A 97 5.78 -8.36 5.53
C ASN A 97 6.24 -9.31 4.41
N ASP A 98 6.87 -10.43 4.81
CA ASP A 98 7.24 -11.53 3.91
C ASP A 98 6.49 -12.80 4.35
N THR A 99 5.56 -13.25 3.52
CA THR A 99 4.72 -14.42 3.77
C THR A 99 4.94 -15.46 2.68
N THR A 100 5.65 -16.54 3.01
CA THR A 100 6.09 -17.53 2.03
C THR A 100 5.63 -18.93 2.38
N ALA A 101 4.94 -19.61 1.47
CA ALA A 101 4.69 -21.04 1.50
C ALA A 101 5.48 -21.74 0.37
N LYS A 102 6.33 -22.70 0.71
CA LYS A 102 7.22 -23.32 -0.28
C LYS A 102 7.32 -24.84 -0.10
N ILE A 103 7.28 -25.56 -1.21
CA ILE A 103 7.74 -26.96 -1.31
C ILE A 103 8.90 -26.98 -2.30
N GLY A 104 10.08 -27.43 -1.87
CA GLY A 104 11.28 -27.45 -2.71
C GLY A 104 12.04 -28.78 -2.61
N ASN A 105 12.65 -29.21 -3.72
CA ASN A 105 13.59 -30.34 -3.74
C ASN A 105 13.05 -31.64 -3.10
N SER A 106 11.75 -31.86 -3.22
CA SER A 106 11.02 -32.85 -2.42
C SER A 106 10.14 -33.77 -3.27
N SER A 107 9.96 -35.00 -2.80
CA SER A 107 8.96 -35.92 -3.34
C SER A 107 7.75 -35.94 -2.41
N VAL A 108 6.60 -35.46 -2.88
CA VAL A 108 5.36 -35.36 -2.09
C VAL A 108 4.23 -36.08 -2.81
N ASP A 109 3.72 -37.13 -2.21
CA ASP A 109 2.59 -37.93 -2.71
C ASP A 109 1.44 -37.90 -1.69
N VAL A 110 0.29 -37.35 -2.06
CA VAL A 110 -0.90 -37.32 -1.21
C VAL A 110 -2.13 -37.83 -1.96
N ALA A 111 -2.96 -38.61 -1.26
CA ALA A 111 -4.10 -39.27 -1.92
C ALA A 111 -5.28 -38.34 -2.20
N LYS A 112 -5.40 -37.19 -1.53
CA LYS A 112 -6.55 -36.29 -1.67
C LYS A 112 -6.12 -34.91 -2.14
N LYS A 113 -6.00 -33.95 -1.25
CA LYS A 113 -5.70 -32.55 -1.63
C LYS A 113 -4.31 -32.13 -1.11
N LEU A 114 -3.49 -31.60 -2.00
CA LEU A 114 -2.33 -30.79 -1.64
C LEU A 114 -2.73 -29.32 -1.71
N SER A 115 -2.56 -28.59 -0.61
CA SER A 115 -2.81 -27.14 -0.57
C SER A 115 -1.56 -26.42 -0.11
N LEU A 116 -1.02 -25.58 -0.94
CA LEU A 116 0.10 -24.68 -0.67
C LEU A 116 -0.44 -23.25 -0.70
N THR A 117 -0.44 -22.55 0.44
CA THR A 117 -1.08 -21.23 0.51
C THR A 117 -0.23 -20.23 1.28
N ALA A 118 -0.08 -19.04 0.73
CA ALA A 118 0.44 -17.86 1.40
C ALA A 118 -0.65 -16.78 1.45
N ASP A 119 -0.93 -16.26 2.64
CA ASP A 119 -2.03 -15.30 2.86
C ASP A 119 -1.52 -14.15 3.74
N SER A 120 -1.52 -12.92 3.22
CA SER A 120 -1.11 -11.71 3.92
C SER A 120 -2.26 -10.71 3.94
N ASP A 121 -2.56 -10.19 5.12
CA ASP A 121 -3.62 -9.22 5.33
C ASP A 121 -3.12 -8.09 6.24
N SER A 122 -2.87 -6.90 5.65
CA SER A 122 -2.23 -5.77 6.31
C SER A 122 -3.09 -4.53 6.25
N SER A 123 -3.24 -3.82 7.36
CA SER A 123 -3.96 -2.55 7.33
C SER A 123 -3.37 -1.49 8.25
N ILE A 124 -3.45 -0.23 7.80
CA ILE A 124 -3.11 0.98 8.55
C ILE A 124 -4.37 1.84 8.67
N LEU A 125 -4.79 2.11 9.91
CA LEU A 125 -5.83 3.09 10.22
C LEU A 125 -5.20 4.21 11.04
N SER A 126 -5.16 5.43 10.51
CA SER A 126 -4.46 6.56 11.12
C SER A 126 -5.29 7.85 11.16
N TYR A 127 -5.16 8.59 12.29
CA TYR A 127 -5.77 9.89 12.47
C TYR A 127 -4.71 10.89 12.92
N VAL A 128 -4.48 11.95 12.14
CA VAL A 128 -3.44 12.95 12.42
C VAL A 128 -4.03 14.35 12.44
N PHE A 129 -3.97 15.02 13.60
CA PHE A 129 -4.54 16.35 13.75
C PHE A 129 -3.54 17.34 14.36
N ALA A 130 -3.60 18.59 13.91
CA ALA A 130 -2.88 19.69 14.51
C ALA A 130 -3.78 20.92 14.67
N ALA A 131 -3.57 21.66 15.76
CA ALA A 131 -4.28 22.91 16.00
C ALA A 131 -3.33 24.00 16.50
N GLY A 132 -3.47 25.21 15.97
CA GLY A 132 -2.71 26.39 16.39
C GLY A 132 -3.66 27.57 16.63
N LEU A 133 -3.83 27.98 17.88
CA LEU A 133 -4.76 29.06 18.25
C LEU A 133 -3.99 30.18 18.96
N GLY A 134 -4.00 31.39 18.41
CA GLY A 134 -3.36 32.55 19.02
C GLY A 134 -4.05 33.85 18.62
N ALA A 135 -4.02 34.87 19.47
CA ALA A 135 -4.66 36.17 19.17
C ALA A 135 -3.96 36.87 17.99
N TYR A 136 -2.61 36.76 17.92
CA TYR A 136 -1.84 37.37 16.82
C TYR A 136 -1.49 36.35 15.73
N SER A 137 -1.07 35.14 16.13
CA SER A 137 -0.69 34.13 15.15
C SER A 137 -1.15 32.73 15.58
N GLY A 138 -1.75 32.00 14.65
CA GLY A 138 -2.06 30.58 14.79
C GLY A 138 -1.42 29.80 13.62
N VAL A 139 -0.64 28.75 13.94
CA VAL A 139 -0.04 27.88 12.93
C VAL A 139 -0.34 26.42 13.27
N ALA A 140 -0.78 25.64 12.29
CA ALA A 140 -1.04 24.21 12.47
C ALA A 140 -0.52 23.41 11.27
N GLY A 141 0.15 22.27 11.54
CA GLY A 141 0.63 21.39 10.50
C GLY A 141 0.45 19.93 10.87
N SER A 142 -0.10 19.12 9.96
CA SER A 142 -0.20 17.67 10.09
C SER A 142 0.44 16.98 8.90
N VAL A 143 1.26 15.97 9.15
CA VAL A 143 1.91 15.15 8.14
C VAL A 143 1.67 13.69 8.46
N ALA A 144 1.26 12.89 7.48
CA ALA A 144 1.20 11.44 7.58
C ALA A 144 1.92 10.79 6.39
N VAL A 145 2.73 9.80 6.69
CA VAL A 145 3.35 8.92 5.70
C VAL A 145 2.99 7.49 6.07
N ASN A 146 2.27 6.79 5.21
CA ASN A 146 1.83 5.42 5.44
C ASN A 146 2.31 4.55 4.27
N THR A 147 2.99 3.45 4.59
CA THR A 147 3.51 2.52 3.59
C THR A 147 3.14 1.09 3.94
N ILE A 148 2.70 0.31 2.95
CA ILE A 148 2.59 -1.15 3.03
C ILE A 148 3.37 -1.75 1.86
N ASP A 149 4.43 -2.55 2.16
CA ASP A 149 5.21 -3.31 1.18
C ASP A 149 5.21 -4.80 1.55
N ASN A 150 4.29 -5.56 0.99
CA ASN A 150 4.14 -6.96 1.30
C ASN A 150 4.67 -7.86 0.17
N THR A 151 5.40 -8.90 0.54
CA THR A 151 5.74 -10.01 -0.36
C THR A 151 4.98 -11.26 0.06
N THR A 152 4.11 -11.77 -0.83
CA THR A 152 3.27 -12.95 -0.56
C THR A 152 3.48 -13.99 -1.64
N GLU A 153 4.05 -15.14 -1.27
CA GLU A 153 4.56 -16.11 -2.25
C GLU A 153 4.18 -17.55 -1.91
N ALA A 154 3.61 -18.26 -2.89
CA ALA A 154 3.32 -19.69 -2.81
C ALA A 154 3.99 -20.44 -3.98
N PHE A 155 5.05 -21.23 -3.71
CA PHE A 155 5.84 -21.88 -4.76
C PHE A 155 6.09 -23.35 -4.52
N ILE A 156 6.02 -24.13 -5.62
CA ILE A 156 6.71 -25.41 -5.72
C ILE A 156 7.97 -25.18 -6.55
N THR A 157 9.14 -25.51 -6.00
CA THR A 157 10.42 -25.18 -6.64
C THR A 157 11.32 -26.39 -6.81
N GLU A 158 12.16 -26.33 -7.83
CA GLU A 158 13.25 -27.28 -8.03
C GLU A 158 14.54 -26.51 -8.28
N ASP A 159 15.53 -26.72 -7.44
CA ASP A 159 16.85 -26.13 -7.60
C ASP A 159 17.68 -26.95 -8.61
N GLU A 160 18.69 -26.34 -9.20
CA GLU A 160 19.57 -27.01 -10.17
C GLU A 160 20.22 -28.27 -9.58
N GLY A 161 20.10 -29.39 -10.30
CA GLY A 161 20.64 -30.70 -9.89
C GLY A 161 19.86 -31.37 -8.75
N LYS A 162 18.69 -30.87 -8.40
CA LYS A 162 17.72 -31.50 -7.47
C LYS A 162 16.50 -31.98 -8.24
N THR A 163 15.60 -32.64 -7.53
CA THR A 163 14.36 -33.14 -8.12
C THR A 163 13.18 -32.79 -7.20
N THR A 164 12.11 -32.28 -7.82
CA THR A 164 10.83 -32.06 -7.15
C THR A 164 9.72 -32.81 -7.87
N GLU A 165 9.11 -33.73 -7.17
CA GLU A 165 8.06 -34.60 -7.72
C GLU A 165 6.81 -34.50 -6.84
N ILE A 166 5.69 -34.09 -7.44
CA ILE A 166 4.42 -33.99 -6.73
C ILE A 166 3.41 -34.95 -7.33
N ASN A 167 2.93 -35.88 -6.49
CA ASN A 167 1.92 -36.89 -6.82
C ASN A 167 2.28 -37.77 -8.03
N GLN A 168 3.55 -38.16 -8.17
CA GLN A 168 4.00 -39.00 -9.27
C GLN A 168 3.71 -40.50 -9.02
N ASN A 169 3.70 -40.92 -7.77
CA ASN A 169 3.57 -42.33 -7.38
C ASN A 169 2.16 -42.71 -6.90
N MET A 170 1.29 -41.72 -6.68
CA MET A 170 -0.03 -41.95 -6.15
C MET A 170 -1.09 -41.23 -7.01
N SER A 171 -1.81 -41.96 -7.85
CA SER A 171 -2.89 -41.40 -8.66
C SER A 171 -4.26 -41.74 -8.05
N ASN A 172 -5.06 -40.71 -7.77
CA ASN A 172 -6.42 -40.84 -7.28
C ASN A 172 -7.32 -39.83 -8.00
N ALA A 173 -8.45 -40.28 -8.55
CA ALA A 173 -9.38 -39.44 -9.32
C ALA A 173 -10.00 -38.26 -8.52
N SER A 174 -9.84 -38.23 -7.21
CA SER A 174 -10.28 -37.13 -6.35
C SER A 174 -9.14 -36.21 -5.86
N GLN A 175 -7.93 -36.40 -6.37
CA GLN A 175 -6.73 -35.68 -5.95
C GLN A 175 -6.68 -34.29 -6.62
N ASP A 176 -6.59 -33.24 -5.80
CA ASP A 176 -6.42 -31.86 -6.24
C ASP A 176 -5.09 -31.29 -5.79
N VAL A 177 -4.55 -30.34 -6.55
CA VAL A 177 -3.44 -29.49 -6.13
C VAL A 177 -3.88 -28.03 -6.21
N LYS A 178 -3.70 -27.30 -5.11
CA LYS A 178 -3.91 -25.87 -5.04
C LYS A 178 -2.61 -25.17 -4.63
N ILE A 179 -2.18 -24.20 -5.42
CA ILE A 179 -1.09 -23.27 -5.11
C ILE A 179 -1.69 -21.87 -5.13
N ALA A 180 -1.73 -21.18 -3.99
CA ALA A 180 -2.40 -19.90 -3.93
C ALA A 180 -1.62 -18.89 -3.09
N ALA A 181 -1.46 -17.69 -3.61
CA ALA A 181 -0.99 -16.52 -2.89
C ALA A 181 -2.11 -15.47 -2.87
N SER A 182 -2.40 -14.91 -1.69
CA SER A 182 -3.41 -13.87 -1.52
C SER A 182 -2.85 -12.75 -0.67
N ALA A 183 -2.95 -11.51 -1.14
CA ALA A 183 -2.53 -10.33 -0.40
C ALA A 183 -3.68 -9.31 -0.36
N ASP A 184 -3.99 -8.87 0.84
CA ASP A 184 -4.95 -7.80 1.11
C ASP A 184 -4.23 -6.68 1.86
N ALA A 185 -4.25 -5.45 1.32
CA ALA A 185 -3.56 -4.31 1.90
C ALA A 185 -4.47 -3.09 1.89
N ALA A 186 -4.67 -2.47 3.06
CA ALA A 186 -5.56 -1.32 3.20
C ALA A 186 -4.92 -0.18 4.00
N ILE A 187 -5.03 1.04 3.50
CA ILE A 187 -4.66 2.27 4.22
C ILE A 187 -5.90 3.17 4.32
N GLU A 188 -6.27 3.51 5.53
CA GLU A 188 -7.29 4.51 5.82
C GLU A 188 -6.67 5.62 6.67
N ASN A 189 -6.64 6.84 6.12
CA ASN A 189 -5.97 7.96 6.76
C ASN A 189 -6.85 9.21 6.77
N LEU A 190 -6.99 9.80 7.95
CA LEU A 190 -7.69 11.06 8.16
C LEU A 190 -6.72 12.09 8.75
N LEU A 191 -6.48 13.16 8.00
CA LEU A 191 -5.63 14.27 8.44
C LEU A 191 -6.42 15.55 8.60
N GLY A 192 -6.05 16.33 9.62
CA GLY A 192 -6.64 17.64 9.82
C GLY A 192 -5.66 18.66 10.40
N SER A 193 -5.73 19.89 9.92
CA SER A 193 -5.06 21.02 10.54
C SER A 193 -6.00 22.21 10.67
N ALA A 194 -5.96 22.89 11.84
CA ALA A 194 -6.77 24.08 12.09
C ALA A 194 -5.93 25.17 12.74
N ALA A 195 -5.91 26.35 12.13
CA ALA A 195 -5.18 27.51 12.63
C ALA A 195 -6.08 28.74 12.75
N VAL A 196 -5.99 29.46 13.88
CA VAL A 196 -6.75 30.69 14.11
C VAL A 196 -5.88 31.77 14.75
N GLY A 197 -5.91 32.99 14.18
CA GLY A 197 -5.17 34.16 14.67
C GLY A 197 -5.34 35.35 13.75
N LEU A 198 -4.82 36.53 14.10
CA LEU A 198 -4.79 37.66 13.16
C LEU A 198 -4.06 37.28 11.88
N GLY A 199 -2.88 36.62 12.01
CA GLY A 199 -2.21 35.88 10.96
C GLY A 199 -2.33 34.37 11.23
N SER A 200 -2.85 33.56 10.31
CA SER A 200 -2.98 32.12 10.57
C SER A 200 -2.62 31.28 9.34
N GLY A 201 -2.01 30.12 9.61
CA GLY A 201 -1.64 29.15 8.58
C GLY A 201 -1.94 27.72 8.99
N GLY A 202 -2.68 26.99 8.15
CA GLY A 202 -2.97 25.55 8.33
C GLY A 202 -2.48 24.74 7.13
N ALA A 203 -1.76 23.64 7.41
CA ALA A 203 -1.30 22.74 6.35
C ALA A 203 -1.54 21.26 6.72
N SER A 204 -1.95 20.46 5.78
CA SER A 204 -1.99 19.00 5.92
C SER A 204 -1.35 18.33 4.72
N VAL A 205 -0.48 17.34 4.97
CA VAL A 205 0.22 16.59 3.93
C VAL A 205 0.08 15.10 4.20
N ASP A 206 -0.41 14.35 3.22
CA ASP A 206 -0.46 12.90 3.22
C ASP A 206 0.38 12.31 2.10
N VAL A 207 1.07 11.21 2.41
CA VAL A 207 1.67 10.31 1.43
C VAL A 207 1.32 8.88 1.83
N SER A 208 0.47 8.23 1.04
CA SER A 208 0.04 6.86 1.29
C SER A 208 0.43 5.96 0.12
N THR A 209 1.19 4.90 0.41
CA THR A 209 1.75 4.00 -0.60
C THR A 209 1.43 2.55 -0.28
N ILE A 210 0.91 1.81 -1.26
CA ILE A 210 0.85 0.34 -1.20
C ILE A 210 1.68 -0.22 -2.35
N ASP A 211 2.76 -0.89 -1.97
CA ASP A 211 3.60 -1.69 -2.85
C ASP A 211 3.49 -3.16 -2.48
N GLY A 212 4.03 -4.04 -3.29
CA GLY A 212 4.12 -5.43 -2.94
C GLY A 212 4.05 -6.36 -4.13
N ARG A 213 4.36 -7.63 -3.84
CA ARG A 213 4.35 -8.69 -4.82
C ARG A 213 3.52 -9.87 -4.31
N THR A 214 2.57 -10.33 -5.13
CA THR A 214 1.78 -11.52 -4.87
C THR A 214 2.04 -12.53 -5.96
N SER A 215 2.61 -13.70 -5.61
CA SER A 215 3.03 -14.67 -6.63
C SER A 215 2.68 -16.10 -6.25
N ALA A 216 2.10 -16.85 -7.18
CA ALA A 216 1.84 -18.27 -7.04
C ALA A 216 2.35 -19.05 -8.27
N GLY A 217 3.00 -20.17 -8.05
CA GLY A 217 3.44 -20.95 -9.21
C GLY A 217 4.44 -22.04 -8.97
N THR A 218 5.09 -22.44 -10.05
CA THR A 218 6.16 -23.42 -10.04
C THR A 218 7.45 -22.81 -10.57
N ILE A 219 8.59 -23.20 -10.03
CA ILE A 219 9.92 -22.73 -10.42
C ILE A 219 10.84 -23.93 -10.69
N GLY A 220 11.44 -23.99 -11.87
CA GLY A 220 12.33 -25.08 -12.28
C GLY A 220 11.62 -26.20 -13.04
N SER A 221 12.37 -27.26 -13.40
CA SER A 221 11.94 -28.34 -14.30
C SER A 221 11.17 -29.47 -13.59
N LEU A 222 10.40 -29.16 -12.59
CA LEU A 222 9.68 -30.07 -11.71
C LEU A 222 8.54 -30.85 -12.38
N ALA A 223 8.11 -31.94 -11.75
CA ALA A 223 6.97 -32.73 -12.15
C ALA A 223 5.80 -32.59 -11.14
N LEU A 224 4.66 -32.06 -11.61
CA LEU A 224 3.46 -31.83 -10.82
C LEU A 224 2.28 -32.60 -11.44
N SER A 225 1.64 -33.47 -10.68
CA SER A 225 0.48 -34.22 -11.12
C SER A 225 -0.71 -34.11 -10.16
N ALA A 226 -1.92 -34.20 -10.70
CA ALA A 226 -3.16 -34.34 -9.95
C ALA A 226 -4.13 -35.28 -10.66
N GLY A 227 -4.83 -36.12 -9.92
CA GLY A 227 -5.85 -36.99 -10.50
C GLY A 227 -7.11 -36.23 -10.93
N ARG A 228 -7.35 -35.03 -10.36
CA ARG A 228 -8.49 -34.17 -10.70
C ARG A 228 -8.00 -32.80 -11.18
N ASN A 229 -7.94 -31.78 -10.31
CA ASN A 229 -7.67 -30.42 -10.74
C ASN A 229 -6.35 -29.89 -10.22
N ILE A 230 -5.75 -28.96 -10.96
CA ILE A 230 -4.66 -28.11 -10.52
C ILE A 230 -5.08 -26.64 -10.63
N ASP A 231 -5.06 -25.94 -9.51
CA ASP A 231 -5.39 -24.51 -9.42
C ASP A 231 -4.18 -23.73 -8.94
N ILE A 232 -3.69 -22.79 -9.74
CA ILE A 232 -2.60 -21.87 -9.42
C ILE A 232 -3.18 -20.45 -9.45
N THR A 233 -3.29 -19.81 -8.28
CA THR A 233 -3.95 -18.50 -8.18
C THR A 233 -3.09 -17.51 -7.42
N ALA A 234 -3.02 -16.28 -7.94
CA ALA A 234 -2.44 -15.15 -7.25
C ALA A 234 -3.47 -14.00 -7.24
N ASP A 235 -3.87 -13.57 -6.05
CA ASP A 235 -4.89 -12.55 -5.88
C ASP A 235 -4.36 -11.43 -4.99
N SER A 236 -4.49 -10.17 -5.44
CA SER A 236 -4.12 -8.98 -4.67
C SER A 236 -5.26 -7.97 -4.64
N VAL A 237 -5.56 -7.45 -3.45
CA VAL A 237 -6.50 -6.34 -3.24
C VAL A 237 -5.76 -5.22 -2.52
N ARG A 238 -5.88 -3.99 -3.04
CA ARG A 238 -5.21 -2.81 -2.49
C ARG A 238 -6.18 -1.66 -2.38
N ASP A 239 -6.45 -1.25 -1.14
CA ASP A 239 -7.39 -0.18 -0.83
C ASP A 239 -6.67 1.00 -0.17
N ILE A 240 -6.77 2.20 -0.73
CA ILE A 240 -6.29 3.43 -0.09
C ILE A 240 -7.40 4.47 -0.01
N SER A 241 -7.74 4.88 1.19
CA SER A 241 -8.68 5.97 1.46
C SER A 241 -8.01 7.06 2.28
N VAL A 242 -7.88 8.24 1.68
CA VAL A 242 -7.28 9.41 2.34
C VAL A 242 -8.28 10.57 2.37
N GLU A 243 -8.43 11.16 3.55
CA GLU A 243 -9.19 12.39 3.74
C GLU A 243 -8.29 13.43 4.43
N GLY A 244 -7.83 14.44 3.67
CA GLY A 244 -6.96 15.51 4.15
C GLY A 244 -7.64 16.87 4.13
N ILE A 245 -7.77 17.53 5.29
CA ILE A 245 -8.43 18.83 5.41
C ILE A 245 -7.53 19.83 6.14
N ALA A 246 -7.36 21.02 5.56
CA ALA A 246 -6.66 22.12 6.20
C ALA A 246 -7.58 23.33 6.37
N GLY A 247 -7.52 24.00 7.52
CA GLY A 247 -8.33 25.17 7.81
C GLY A 247 -7.56 26.31 8.47
N SER A 248 -7.86 27.56 8.06
CA SER A 248 -7.31 28.74 8.69
C SER A 248 -8.33 29.88 8.80
N GLY A 249 -8.27 30.65 9.91
CA GLY A 249 -9.19 31.77 10.17
C GLY A 249 -8.51 32.96 10.83
N GLY A 250 -8.76 34.20 10.32
CA GLY A 250 -8.16 35.41 10.88
C GLY A 250 -8.21 36.61 9.94
N ALA A 251 -7.39 37.64 10.19
CA ALA A 251 -7.30 38.79 9.31
C ALA A 251 -6.48 38.49 8.03
N GLY A 252 -5.35 37.77 8.17
CA GLY A 252 -4.58 37.21 7.08
C GLY A 252 -4.49 35.69 7.23
N THR A 253 -4.91 34.91 6.24
CA THR A 253 -5.00 33.47 6.38
C THR A 253 -4.46 32.73 5.18
N LEU A 254 -3.75 31.62 5.44
CA LEU A 254 -3.28 30.69 4.44
C LEU A 254 -3.68 29.26 4.84
N SER A 255 -4.23 28.47 3.92
CA SER A 255 -4.44 27.04 4.15
C SER A 255 -4.02 26.21 2.95
N GLY A 256 -3.56 24.98 3.22
CA GLY A 256 -3.16 24.06 2.17
C GLY A 256 -3.34 22.60 2.55
N ALA A 257 -3.87 21.79 1.64
CA ALA A 257 -3.96 20.34 1.81
C ALA A 257 -3.34 19.63 0.60
N ILE A 258 -2.44 18.69 0.86
CA ILE A 258 -1.80 17.87 -0.18
C ILE A 258 -2.00 16.41 0.18
N SER A 259 -2.47 15.61 -0.78
CA SER A 259 -2.50 14.15 -0.62
C SER A 259 -1.92 13.49 -1.86
N VAL A 260 -1.02 12.54 -1.61
CA VAL A 260 -0.37 11.72 -2.63
C VAL A 260 -0.69 10.25 -2.34
N ILE A 261 -1.44 9.63 -3.22
CA ILE A 261 -1.72 8.19 -3.19
C ILE A 261 -0.90 7.51 -4.27
N ARG A 262 -0.25 6.40 -3.89
CA ARG A 262 0.54 5.59 -4.81
C ARG A 262 0.26 4.11 -4.61
N VAL A 263 0.07 3.41 -5.73
CA VAL A 263 -0.08 1.95 -5.76
C VAL A 263 0.80 1.36 -6.83
N GLY A 264 1.61 0.38 -6.45
CA GLY A 264 2.51 -0.32 -7.35
C GLY A 264 3.84 0.39 -7.59
N SER A 265 4.93 -0.37 -7.71
CA SER A 265 6.27 0.16 -7.86
C SER A 265 6.64 0.28 -9.32
N ASN A 266 6.97 1.41 -9.74
CA ASN A 266 7.87 1.87 -10.80
C ASN A 266 7.88 3.39 -10.78
N TYR A 267 8.40 3.93 -9.68
CA TYR A 267 8.58 5.37 -9.56
C TYR A 267 9.61 5.83 -10.59
N THR A 268 9.16 6.62 -11.57
CA THR A 268 10.08 7.25 -12.52
C THR A 268 10.59 8.57 -11.94
N ALA A 269 11.80 8.98 -12.33
CA ALA A 269 12.39 10.26 -11.93
C ALA A 269 11.45 11.46 -12.22
N ASP A 270 10.61 11.36 -13.24
CA ASP A 270 9.65 12.40 -13.61
C ASP A 270 8.58 12.67 -12.54
N MET A 271 8.20 11.63 -11.76
CA MET A 271 7.24 11.81 -10.68
C MET A 271 7.91 12.33 -9.40
N GLN A 272 9.17 12.00 -9.20
CA GLN A 272 9.98 12.58 -8.14
C GLN A 272 10.10 14.09 -8.33
N GLU A 273 10.28 14.54 -9.57
CA GLU A 273 10.32 15.96 -9.92
C GLU A 273 8.96 16.64 -9.72
N GLN A 274 7.84 15.97 -10.05
CA GLN A 274 6.50 16.51 -9.81
C GLN A 274 6.15 16.60 -8.32
N THR A 275 6.49 15.61 -7.53
CA THR A 275 6.25 15.63 -6.07
C THR A 275 7.13 16.67 -5.39
N ALA A 276 8.39 16.79 -5.81
CA ALA A 276 9.31 17.83 -5.34
C ALA A 276 8.79 19.23 -5.74
N GLY A 277 8.27 19.39 -6.95
CA GLY A 277 7.68 20.66 -7.41
C GLY A 277 6.42 21.08 -6.62
N VAL A 278 5.60 20.12 -6.19
CA VAL A 278 4.41 20.40 -5.34
C VAL A 278 4.86 20.79 -3.92
N LEU A 279 5.85 20.10 -3.37
CA LEU A 279 6.45 20.44 -2.06
C LEU A 279 7.17 21.78 -2.12
N GLU A 280 7.90 22.07 -3.21
CA GLU A 280 8.56 23.35 -3.42
C GLU A 280 7.56 24.50 -3.53
N THR A 281 6.43 24.28 -4.19
CA THR A 281 5.34 25.27 -4.25
C THR A 281 4.73 25.52 -2.88
N GLY A 282 4.50 24.47 -2.09
CA GLY A 282 4.05 24.59 -0.71
C GLY A 282 5.04 25.36 0.18
N ASN A 283 6.32 25.06 0.06
CA ASN A 283 7.39 25.75 0.78
C ASN A 283 7.56 27.22 0.34
N ALA A 284 7.41 27.51 -0.94
CA ALA A 284 7.45 28.87 -1.45
C ALA A 284 6.29 29.73 -0.91
N GLU A 285 5.11 29.16 -0.73
CA GLU A 285 3.98 29.86 -0.13
C GLU A 285 4.17 30.08 1.39
N ILE A 286 4.77 29.11 2.10
CA ILE A 286 5.17 29.28 3.50
C ILE A 286 6.22 30.38 3.62
N ALA A 287 7.21 30.42 2.75
CA ALA A 287 8.25 31.46 2.72
C ALA A 287 7.67 32.86 2.45
N ARG A 288 6.74 32.97 1.49
CA ARG A 288 6.05 34.24 1.22
C ARG A 288 5.18 34.72 2.38
N ASN A 289 4.55 33.79 3.10
CA ASN A 289 3.79 34.14 4.30
C ASN A 289 4.71 34.64 5.42
N ASN A 290 5.90 34.04 5.58
CA ASN A 290 6.91 34.50 6.53
C ASN A 290 7.42 35.91 6.18
N GLU A 291 7.68 36.19 4.89
CA GLU A 291 8.10 37.52 4.41
C GLU A 291 7.02 38.59 4.66
N TYR A 292 5.73 38.25 4.53
CA TYR A 292 4.62 39.13 4.86
C TYR A 292 4.50 39.38 6.37
N GLN A 293 4.74 38.37 7.20
CA GLN A 293 4.72 38.50 8.66
C GLN A 293 5.91 39.30 9.19
N ASP A 294 7.10 39.18 8.57
CA ASP A 294 8.25 40.02 8.87
C ASP A 294 7.96 41.49 8.55
N SER A 295 7.20 41.79 7.50
CA SER A 295 6.75 43.14 7.19
C SER A 295 5.82 43.75 8.22
N LEU A 296 5.15 42.92 9.02
CA LEU A 296 4.28 43.33 10.12
C LEU A 296 5.01 43.38 11.48
N ASN A 297 6.33 43.15 11.51
CA ASN A 297 7.18 43.17 12.70
C ASN A 297 6.74 42.17 13.80
N ILE A 298 6.23 41.01 13.40
CA ILE A 298 5.86 39.90 14.28
C ILE A 298 7.09 38.98 14.44
N ASN A 299 7.94 39.29 15.42
CA ASN A 299 9.13 38.50 15.71
C ASN A 299 8.77 37.22 16.47
N GLY A 300 9.29 36.07 16.04
CA GLY A 300 9.30 34.82 16.81
C GLY A 300 8.52 33.66 16.23
N LEU A 301 8.23 33.66 14.93
CA LEU A 301 7.73 32.48 14.21
C LEU A 301 8.88 31.58 13.77
N PRO A 302 8.72 30.26 13.79
CA PRO A 302 9.70 29.38 13.15
C PRO A 302 9.78 29.73 11.67
N THR A 303 10.98 30.14 11.24
CA THR A 303 11.26 30.54 9.85
C THR A 303 11.38 29.34 8.91
N ASP A 304 11.48 28.14 9.46
CA ASP A 304 11.62 26.91 8.71
C ASP A 304 10.87 25.76 9.43
N ILE A 305 9.95 25.13 8.74
CA ILE A 305 9.75 23.69 8.89
C ILE A 305 10.88 23.10 8.03
N ASP A 306 11.94 22.60 8.65
CA ASP A 306 13.03 21.95 7.93
C ASP A 306 12.52 20.63 7.35
N LEU A 307 11.93 20.72 6.17
CA LEU A 307 11.50 19.56 5.37
C LEU A 307 12.70 18.87 4.70
N SER A 308 13.94 19.37 4.89
CA SER A 308 15.14 18.78 4.29
C SER A 308 15.45 17.40 4.88
N GLU A 309 15.14 17.12 6.13
CA GLU A 309 15.20 15.76 6.69
C GLU A 309 14.07 14.88 6.15
N PHE A 310 12.87 15.41 6.04
CA PHE A 310 11.73 14.73 5.44
C PHE A 310 11.97 14.44 3.94
N ASP A 311 12.43 15.42 3.17
CA ASP A 311 12.80 15.28 1.75
C ASP A 311 13.97 14.27 1.58
N ARG A 312 14.93 14.25 2.47
CA ARG A 312 16.06 13.32 2.41
C ARG A 312 15.67 11.88 2.73
N ASP A 313 14.76 11.63 3.68
CA ASP A 313 14.35 10.27 4.05
C ASP A 313 13.29 9.73 3.07
N VAL A 314 12.36 10.55 2.63
CA VAL A 314 11.42 10.23 1.54
C VAL A 314 12.19 9.95 0.24
N ASN A 315 13.14 10.80 -0.14
CA ASN A 315 13.97 10.59 -1.35
C ASN A 315 14.93 9.39 -1.22
N LYS A 316 15.40 9.04 -0.05
CA LYS A 316 16.27 7.89 0.18
C LYS A 316 15.51 6.57 0.05
N GLU A 317 14.32 6.48 0.56
CA GLU A 317 13.41 5.36 0.35
C GLU A 317 13.04 5.20 -1.14
N PHE A 318 12.78 6.30 -1.84
CA PHE A 318 12.46 6.31 -3.27
C PHE A 318 13.66 6.01 -4.19
N SER A 319 14.89 6.31 -3.78
CA SER A 319 16.09 6.10 -4.63
C SER A 319 16.69 4.71 -4.55
N THR A 320 16.33 3.90 -3.55
CA THR A 320 16.89 2.56 -3.33
C THR A 320 16.02 1.42 -3.87
N SER A 321 14.89 1.72 -4.50
CA SER A 321 14.04 0.67 -5.12
C SER A 321 14.73 0.09 -6.35
N VAL A 322 15.53 -0.93 -6.13
CA VAL A 322 15.85 -1.93 -7.15
C VAL A 322 14.52 -2.41 -7.73
N SER A 323 14.40 -2.45 -9.05
CA SER A 323 13.22 -2.95 -9.76
C SER A 323 12.86 -4.36 -9.28
N LYS A 324 12.06 -4.46 -8.24
CA LYS A 324 11.34 -5.68 -7.94
C LYS A 324 10.21 -5.77 -8.98
N ASP A 325 10.03 -6.93 -9.60
CA ASP A 325 8.83 -7.19 -10.39
C ASP A 325 7.62 -7.10 -9.44
N VAL A 326 6.96 -5.97 -9.48
CA VAL A 326 5.82 -5.67 -8.62
C VAL A 326 4.56 -6.05 -9.36
N GLY A 327 3.56 -6.47 -8.60
CA GLY A 327 2.27 -6.88 -9.12
C GLY A 327 1.94 -8.34 -8.77
N THR A 328 0.91 -8.82 -9.41
CA THR A 328 0.31 -10.12 -9.12
C THR A 328 0.62 -11.10 -10.24
N SER A 329 1.18 -12.27 -9.91
CA SER A 329 1.58 -13.24 -10.94
C SER A 329 1.24 -14.68 -10.56
N ALA A 330 0.57 -15.40 -11.49
CA ALA A 330 0.35 -16.84 -11.42
C ALA A 330 1.02 -17.54 -12.59
N TYR A 331 1.82 -18.58 -12.34
CA TYR A 331 2.59 -19.15 -13.44
C TYR A 331 3.01 -20.60 -13.26
N VAL A 332 3.26 -21.24 -14.42
CA VAL A 332 4.00 -22.49 -14.52
C VAL A 332 5.40 -22.17 -15.04
N GLY A 333 6.41 -22.51 -14.25
CA GLY A 333 7.82 -22.18 -14.51
C GLY A 333 8.46 -22.93 -15.67
N LEU A 334 9.64 -22.47 -16.05
CA LEU A 334 10.41 -22.99 -17.19
C LEU A 334 10.73 -24.48 -17.03
N GLY A 335 10.44 -25.27 -18.06
CA GLY A 335 10.76 -26.69 -18.12
C GLY A 335 9.88 -27.61 -17.27
N ALA A 336 8.92 -27.08 -16.54
CA ALA A 336 8.02 -27.86 -15.70
C ALA A 336 7.11 -28.79 -16.50
N THR A 337 6.75 -29.92 -15.90
CA THR A 337 5.73 -30.84 -16.44
C THR A 337 4.53 -30.86 -15.48
N VAL A 338 3.39 -30.35 -15.93
CA VAL A 338 2.15 -30.24 -15.15
C VAL A 338 1.03 -31.07 -15.78
N LYS A 339 0.47 -32.02 -15.03
CA LYS A 339 -0.56 -32.94 -15.54
C LYS A 339 -1.74 -33.01 -14.58
N ALA A 340 -2.94 -32.87 -15.10
CA ALA A 340 -4.20 -33.08 -14.37
C ALA A 340 -5.14 -34.04 -15.11
N GLY A 341 -5.83 -34.89 -14.38
CA GLY A 341 -6.93 -35.69 -14.95
C GLY A 341 -8.22 -34.89 -15.19
N GLY A 342 -8.37 -33.74 -14.57
CA GLY A 342 -9.45 -32.77 -14.74
C GLY A 342 -8.95 -31.45 -15.33
N ASN A 343 -9.31 -30.33 -14.72
CA ASN A 343 -8.96 -29.00 -15.21
C ASN A 343 -7.61 -28.49 -14.67
N ILE A 344 -6.97 -27.63 -15.44
CA ILE A 344 -5.85 -26.80 -14.98
C ILE A 344 -6.24 -25.34 -15.14
N ALA A 345 -6.17 -24.59 -14.04
CA ALA A 345 -6.43 -23.15 -14.02
C ALA A 345 -5.18 -22.41 -13.50
N VAL A 346 -4.80 -21.35 -14.20
CA VAL A 346 -3.74 -20.42 -13.79
C VAL A 346 -4.32 -19.01 -13.87
N ALA A 347 -4.48 -18.35 -12.73
CA ALA A 347 -5.18 -17.07 -12.66
C ALA A 347 -4.44 -16.07 -11.80
N ALA A 348 -4.31 -14.84 -12.29
CA ALA A 348 -3.79 -13.69 -11.55
C ALA A 348 -4.82 -12.57 -11.54
N THR A 349 -5.14 -12.04 -10.35
CA THR A 349 -6.06 -10.91 -10.18
C THR A 349 -5.41 -9.82 -9.37
N ASP A 350 -5.46 -8.58 -9.86
CA ASP A 350 -4.98 -7.41 -9.16
C ASP A 350 -6.09 -6.34 -9.11
N ASP A 351 -6.64 -6.10 -7.94
CA ASP A 351 -7.77 -5.20 -7.72
C ASP A 351 -7.33 -4.00 -6.88
N VAL A 352 -7.49 -2.77 -7.41
CA VAL A 352 -7.04 -1.54 -6.77
C VAL A 352 -8.19 -0.56 -6.63
N HIS A 353 -8.44 -0.15 -5.39
CA HIS A 353 -9.43 0.88 -5.07
C HIS A 353 -8.74 2.05 -4.38
N THR A 354 -8.95 3.26 -4.89
CA THR A 354 -8.40 4.46 -4.27
C THR A 354 -9.45 5.55 -4.12
N ARG A 355 -9.47 6.14 -2.93
CA ARG A 355 -10.26 7.32 -2.63
C ARG A 355 -9.36 8.41 -2.07
N ASN A 356 -9.27 9.54 -2.76
CA ASN A 356 -8.49 10.69 -2.37
C ASN A 356 -9.38 11.92 -2.22
N LEU A 357 -9.60 12.37 -1.01
CA LEU A 357 -10.34 13.59 -0.73
C LEU A 357 -9.43 14.61 -0.06
N THR A 358 -9.09 15.68 -0.77
CA THR A 358 -8.34 16.79 -0.20
C THR A 358 -9.20 18.06 -0.13
N GLY A 359 -9.07 18.78 0.96
CA GLY A 359 -9.85 20.00 1.15
C GLY A 359 -9.08 21.08 1.91
N GLU A 360 -9.33 22.34 1.53
CA GLU A 360 -8.84 23.48 2.26
C GLU A 360 -9.95 24.49 2.49
N MET A 361 -9.85 25.22 3.62
CA MET A 361 -10.73 26.31 3.94
C MET A 361 -9.96 27.47 4.58
N ALA A 362 -10.00 28.63 3.94
CA ALA A 362 -9.41 29.85 4.50
C ALA A 362 -10.47 30.95 4.64
N ALA A 363 -10.54 31.60 5.80
CA ALA A 363 -11.52 32.64 6.04
C ALA A 363 -10.90 33.86 6.76
N GLY A 364 -11.00 35.07 6.14
CA GLY A 364 -10.40 36.26 6.76
C GLY A 364 -10.59 37.57 6.05
N GLY A 365 -9.73 38.52 6.34
CA GLY A 365 -9.64 39.81 5.62
C GLY A 365 -8.94 39.62 4.27
N VAL A 366 -7.76 39.02 4.29
CA VAL A 366 -7.01 38.55 3.13
C VAL A 366 -6.79 37.04 3.33
N SER A 367 -7.21 36.24 2.36
CA SER A 367 -7.18 34.80 2.50
C SER A 367 -6.67 34.13 1.23
N ALA A 368 -5.79 33.13 1.39
CA ALA A 368 -5.37 32.28 0.28
C ALA A 368 -5.42 30.81 0.68
N GLY A 369 -5.69 29.95 -0.29
CA GLY A 369 -5.72 28.51 -0.06
C GLY A 369 -5.48 27.70 -1.32
N ALA A 370 -4.89 26.51 -1.13
CA ALA A 370 -4.69 25.55 -2.21
C ALA A 370 -4.87 24.11 -1.72
N SER A 371 -5.52 23.28 -2.52
CA SER A 371 -5.60 21.84 -2.26
C SER A 371 -5.13 21.04 -3.49
N VAL A 372 -4.34 19.99 -3.26
CA VAL A 372 -3.76 19.16 -4.31
C VAL A 372 -3.97 17.70 -3.96
N GLY A 373 -4.63 16.96 -4.86
CA GLY A 373 -4.77 15.52 -4.81
C GLY A 373 -4.00 14.87 -5.96
N ILE A 374 -3.05 13.98 -5.63
CA ILE A 374 -2.30 13.20 -6.63
C ILE A 374 -2.61 11.73 -6.37
N THR A 375 -2.95 11.01 -7.44
CA THR A 375 -3.18 9.56 -7.39
C THR A 375 -2.43 8.92 -8.55
N ASP A 376 -1.42 8.10 -8.24
CA ASP A 376 -0.64 7.33 -9.20
C ASP A 376 -0.83 5.83 -8.95
N ILE A 377 -1.39 5.14 -9.92
CA ILE A 377 -1.67 3.71 -9.84
C ILE A 377 -0.97 2.98 -10.96
N ARG A 378 -0.25 1.92 -10.60
CA ARG A 378 0.36 0.97 -11.52
C ARG A 378 0.07 -0.41 -11.03
N ASN A 379 -0.94 -1.04 -11.57
CA ASN A 379 -1.25 -2.41 -11.27
C ASN A 379 -0.90 -3.34 -12.43
N ALA A 380 -0.51 -4.56 -12.10
CA ALA A 380 -0.14 -5.55 -13.09
C ALA A 380 -0.55 -6.95 -12.66
N ALA A 381 -1.37 -7.60 -13.49
CA ALA A 381 -1.70 -9.01 -13.36
C ALA A 381 -1.06 -9.82 -14.50
N LYS A 382 -0.32 -10.88 -14.16
CA LYS A 382 0.33 -11.74 -15.14
C LYS A 382 -0.01 -13.20 -14.90
N ALA A 383 -0.62 -13.85 -15.86
CA ALA A 383 -0.80 -15.30 -15.88
C ALA A 383 -0.01 -15.90 -17.03
N TYR A 384 0.90 -16.85 -16.75
CA TYR A 384 1.71 -17.37 -17.85
C TYR A 384 2.20 -18.81 -17.67
N ILE A 385 2.44 -19.45 -18.80
CA ILE A 385 3.17 -20.69 -18.92
C ILE A 385 4.54 -20.36 -19.49
N ALA A 386 5.60 -20.63 -18.76
CA ALA A 386 6.97 -20.36 -19.23
C ALA A 386 7.38 -21.28 -20.38
N GLY A 387 8.51 -20.97 -21.04
CA GLY A 387 8.99 -21.73 -22.18
C GLY A 387 9.38 -23.17 -21.83
N ASN A 388 9.39 -24.07 -22.86
CA ASN A 388 9.75 -25.49 -22.74
C ASN A 388 8.97 -26.27 -21.67
N THR A 389 7.75 -25.84 -21.35
CA THR A 389 6.87 -26.39 -20.32
C THR A 389 5.84 -27.32 -20.99
N LEU A 390 5.52 -28.43 -20.33
CA LEU A 390 4.42 -29.31 -20.74
C LEU A 390 3.25 -29.17 -19.77
N VAL A 391 2.10 -28.73 -20.28
CA VAL A 391 0.83 -28.70 -19.55
C VAL A 391 -0.14 -29.67 -20.21
N ALA A 392 -0.63 -30.65 -19.46
CA ALA A 392 -1.59 -31.64 -19.96
C ALA A 392 -2.81 -31.72 -19.04
N SER A 393 -3.94 -31.19 -19.49
CA SER A 393 -5.23 -31.24 -18.83
C SER A 393 -6.11 -32.33 -19.45
N GLY A 394 -6.71 -33.17 -18.62
CA GLY A 394 -7.68 -34.18 -19.06
C GLY A 394 -9.03 -33.59 -19.51
N LYS A 395 -9.29 -32.33 -19.17
CA LYS A 395 -10.48 -31.55 -19.57
C LYS A 395 -10.08 -30.19 -20.11
N ASP A 396 -10.30 -29.12 -19.34
CA ASP A 396 -10.12 -27.75 -19.79
C ASP A 396 -8.87 -27.13 -19.17
N PHE A 397 -8.21 -26.26 -19.92
CA PHE A 397 -7.15 -25.39 -19.46
C PHE A 397 -7.60 -23.93 -19.53
N SER A 398 -7.42 -23.20 -18.44
CA SER A 398 -7.67 -21.76 -18.38
C SER A 398 -6.44 -20.99 -17.91
N LEU A 399 -6.18 -19.87 -18.57
CA LEU A 399 -5.13 -18.92 -18.25
C LEU A 399 -5.74 -17.53 -18.23
N SER A 400 -5.84 -16.90 -17.06
CA SER A 400 -6.51 -15.60 -16.94
C SER A 400 -5.69 -14.60 -16.14
N ALA A 401 -5.62 -13.38 -16.65
CA ALA A 401 -5.06 -12.22 -15.95
C ALA A 401 -6.11 -11.11 -15.92
N LEU A 402 -6.44 -10.64 -14.74
CA LEU A 402 -7.45 -9.62 -14.54
C LEU A 402 -6.89 -8.47 -13.70
N THR A 403 -7.02 -7.24 -14.22
CA THR A 403 -6.79 -6.03 -13.44
C THR A 403 -8.08 -5.26 -13.28
N LYS A 404 -8.31 -4.75 -12.07
CA LYS A 404 -9.40 -3.80 -11.82
C LYS A 404 -8.83 -2.57 -11.15
N THR A 405 -9.33 -1.39 -11.55
CA THR A 405 -8.89 -0.13 -10.98
C THR A 405 -10.09 0.78 -10.81
N ASP A 406 -10.35 1.17 -9.56
CA ASP A 406 -11.38 2.14 -9.21
C ASP A 406 -10.74 3.34 -8.51
N VAL A 407 -10.96 4.56 -9.06
CA VAL A 407 -10.32 5.78 -8.57
C VAL A 407 -11.38 6.85 -8.34
N ASP A 408 -11.53 7.27 -7.08
CA ASP A 408 -12.31 8.44 -6.71
C ASP A 408 -11.38 9.51 -6.10
N SER A 409 -11.03 10.53 -6.89
CA SER A 409 -10.13 11.60 -6.45
C SER A 409 -10.83 12.96 -6.54
N LYS A 410 -10.89 13.65 -5.40
CA LYS A 410 -11.56 14.94 -5.26
C LYS A 410 -10.68 15.93 -4.51
N SER A 411 -10.58 17.14 -5.03
CA SER A 411 -9.92 18.25 -4.35
C SER A 411 -10.87 19.46 -4.29
N MET A 412 -11.06 19.98 -3.09
CA MET A 412 -11.99 21.08 -2.84
C MET A 412 -11.27 22.23 -2.15
N GLY A 413 -11.46 23.46 -2.66
CA GLY A 413 -10.93 24.67 -2.04
C GLY A 413 -12.03 25.67 -1.73
N GLY A 414 -12.03 26.21 -0.52
CA GLY A 414 -12.96 27.23 -0.07
C GLY A 414 -12.26 28.43 0.56
N VAL A 415 -12.25 29.58 -0.12
CA VAL A 415 -11.65 30.81 0.41
C VAL A 415 -12.71 31.89 0.55
N ILE A 416 -12.83 32.43 1.76
CA ILE A 416 -13.74 33.54 2.07
C ILE A 416 -12.94 34.72 2.62
N ALA A 417 -12.99 35.87 1.95
CA ALA A 417 -12.29 37.04 2.42
C ALA A 417 -13.13 38.32 2.24
N THR A 418 -12.90 39.30 3.13
CA THR A 418 -13.58 40.59 3.04
C THR A 418 -12.86 41.59 2.13
N MET A 419 -11.55 41.40 1.88
CA MET A 419 -10.76 42.29 1.03
C MET A 419 -10.18 41.59 -0.21
N PHE A 420 -9.53 40.43 0.00
CA PHE A 420 -8.91 39.67 -1.07
C PHE A 420 -8.96 38.15 -0.79
N ALA A 421 -9.45 37.40 -1.76
CA ALA A 421 -9.50 35.93 -1.69
C ALA A 421 -8.80 35.32 -2.92
N ALA A 422 -7.92 34.36 -2.71
CA ALA A 422 -7.33 33.52 -3.75
C ALA A 422 -7.42 32.06 -3.35
N GLY A 423 -7.94 31.21 -4.21
CA GLY A 423 -8.06 29.78 -3.93
C GLY A 423 -7.88 28.95 -5.21
N GLY A 424 -7.38 27.74 -5.05
CA GLY A 424 -7.21 26.80 -6.15
C GLY A 424 -7.21 25.34 -5.68
N SER A 425 -7.72 24.48 -6.54
CA SER A 425 -7.69 23.03 -6.31
C SER A 425 -7.18 22.31 -7.55
N VAL A 426 -6.33 21.32 -7.34
CA VAL A 426 -5.77 20.49 -8.41
C VAL A 426 -5.99 19.02 -8.07
N VAL A 427 -6.43 18.25 -9.06
CA VAL A 427 -6.42 16.80 -9.02
C VAL A 427 -5.60 16.29 -10.19
N HIS A 428 -4.64 15.42 -9.89
CA HIS A 428 -3.88 14.69 -10.89
C HIS A 428 -4.07 13.19 -10.66
N VAL A 429 -4.55 12.48 -11.67
CA VAL A 429 -4.72 11.02 -11.63
C VAL A 429 -3.95 10.42 -12.80
N ASN A 430 -3.07 9.47 -12.49
CA ASN A 430 -2.40 8.63 -13.45
C ASN A 430 -2.69 7.17 -13.09
N ALA A 431 -3.31 6.42 -13.99
CA ALA A 431 -3.60 5.00 -13.79
C ALA A 431 -3.09 4.21 -14.99
N ASP A 432 -2.16 3.30 -14.73
CA ASP A 432 -1.55 2.41 -15.70
C ASP A 432 -1.77 0.96 -15.25
N SER A 433 -2.61 0.23 -15.99
CA SER A 433 -3.03 -1.13 -15.65
C SER A 433 -2.63 -2.10 -16.76
N HIS A 434 -1.96 -3.18 -16.39
CA HIS A 434 -1.47 -4.18 -17.32
C HIS A 434 -1.95 -5.57 -16.96
N ALA A 435 -2.78 -6.17 -17.81
CA ALA A 435 -3.13 -7.59 -17.73
C ALA A 435 -2.41 -8.36 -18.86
N GLN A 436 -1.74 -9.45 -18.52
CA GLN A 436 -1.02 -10.28 -19.48
C GLN A 436 -1.29 -11.77 -19.25
N ALA A 437 -1.85 -12.45 -20.26
CA ALA A 437 -1.96 -13.89 -20.29
C ALA A 437 -1.18 -14.42 -21.50
N TYR A 438 -0.15 -15.25 -21.28
CA TYR A 438 0.67 -15.77 -22.39
C TYR A 438 1.23 -17.16 -22.16
N VAL A 439 1.51 -17.85 -23.25
CA VAL A 439 2.22 -19.14 -23.31
C VAL A 439 3.57 -18.91 -23.97
N GLY A 440 4.66 -19.27 -23.26
CA GLY A 440 6.03 -19.02 -23.67
C GLY A 440 6.52 -19.92 -24.81
N ASN A 441 7.66 -19.56 -25.36
CA ASN A 441 8.25 -20.27 -26.50
C ASN A 441 8.61 -21.73 -26.17
N GLY A 442 8.19 -22.66 -27.01
CA GLY A 442 8.44 -24.11 -26.83
C GLY A 442 7.54 -24.77 -25.76
N ALA A 443 6.63 -24.05 -25.15
CA ALA A 443 5.64 -24.66 -24.26
C ALA A 443 4.58 -25.43 -25.05
N VAL A 444 4.12 -26.53 -24.48
CA VAL A 444 3.08 -27.40 -25.08
C VAL A 444 1.91 -27.47 -24.13
N VAL A 445 0.73 -27.09 -24.59
CA VAL A 445 -0.53 -27.19 -23.84
C VAL A 445 -1.47 -28.18 -24.54
N ASN A 446 -1.79 -29.26 -23.86
CA ASN A 446 -2.73 -30.28 -24.31
C ASN A 446 -3.97 -30.23 -23.41
N ALA A 447 -5.12 -29.90 -23.95
CA ALA A 447 -6.40 -29.82 -23.21
C ALA A 447 -7.60 -30.07 -24.15
N GLY A 448 -8.78 -30.33 -23.55
CA GLY A 448 -10.03 -30.39 -24.30
C GLY A 448 -10.44 -29.03 -24.84
N ASN A 449 -10.49 -28.02 -23.96
CA ASN A 449 -10.65 -26.62 -24.34
C ASN A 449 -9.49 -25.80 -23.75
N VAL A 450 -9.07 -24.77 -24.47
CA VAL A 450 -8.07 -23.80 -24.03
C VAL A 450 -8.68 -22.42 -24.03
N THR A 451 -8.74 -21.78 -22.85
CA THR A 451 -9.20 -20.40 -22.69
C THR A 451 -8.05 -19.54 -22.19
N MET A 452 -7.85 -18.40 -22.84
CA MET A 452 -6.85 -17.41 -22.43
C MET A 452 -7.49 -16.04 -22.44
N GLU A 453 -7.42 -15.34 -21.30
CA GLU A 453 -8.06 -14.04 -21.10
C GLU A 453 -7.10 -13.08 -20.41
N ALA A 454 -7.06 -11.83 -20.89
CA ALA A 454 -6.37 -10.73 -20.23
C ALA A 454 -7.31 -9.52 -20.26
N GLU A 455 -7.70 -9.01 -19.09
CA GLU A 455 -8.72 -7.97 -18.92
C GLU A 455 -8.34 -6.92 -17.89
#